data_8e4d050f3da47a9b0c65ee0eda18d30c
#
_entry.id   8e4d050f3da47a9b0c65ee0eda18d30c
#
_cell.length_a   1.000
_cell.length_b   1.000
_cell.length_c   1.000
_cell.angle_alpha   90.00
_cell.angle_beta   90.00
_cell.angle_gamma   90.00
#
_symmetry.space_group_name_H-M   'P 1'
#
loop_
_entity.id
_entity.type
_entity.pdbx_description
1 polymer ?
#
loop_
_entity_poly.entity_id
_entity_poly.type
_entity_poly.pdbx_seq_one_letter_code
_entity_poly.pdbx_strand_id
1 'polypeptide(L)'
;KEEILGKYAKGALKGGLELSGLSQVIDKVLNKDKFFKSNINYGLVTTHFPSLRPKLVKKDDLTEDDAKSYMLASASCFPAFKPTKIGKNLYIDGGYYDNMPINFAISMGADEVIAVDLKAVGMVREVKNQNVKITYITPKNDLGSFLAFEKDYSRKAISFGYNDTMKVYKMLDGNIYTFKKGSLDRNYKRMHDKFNYYIDLFLSKVAKLKFKKITLSDN
;
A
#
# COMPACT_ATOMS: atom_id res chain seq x y z
N LYS A 1 -13.82 -11.64 -13.20
CA LYS A 1 -12.32 -11.54 -13.22
C LYS A 1 -11.76 -11.72 -14.63
N GLU A 2 -12.22 -12.73 -15.39
CA GLU A 2 -11.76 -13.00 -16.78
C GLU A 2 -12.08 -11.88 -17.77
N GLU A 3 -13.24 -11.24 -17.64
CA GLU A 3 -13.63 -10.15 -18.53
C GLU A 3 -12.79 -8.89 -18.33
N ILE A 4 -12.41 -8.60 -17.09
CA ILE A 4 -11.51 -7.48 -16.74
C ILE A 4 -10.11 -7.74 -17.28
N LEU A 5 -9.56 -8.95 -17.03
CA LEU A 5 -8.26 -9.36 -17.60
C LEU A 5 -8.26 -9.31 -19.14
N GLY A 6 -9.37 -9.73 -19.80
CA GLY A 6 -9.52 -9.66 -21.24
C GLY A 6 -9.52 -8.23 -21.81
N LYS A 7 -10.12 -7.27 -21.09
CA LYS A 7 -10.07 -5.85 -21.47
C LYS A 7 -8.66 -5.27 -21.33
N TYR A 8 -7.94 -5.61 -20.24
CA TYR A 8 -6.56 -5.15 -20.05
C TYR A 8 -5.59 -5.78 -21.07
N ALA A 9 -5.74 -7.07 -21.36
CA ALA A 9 -4.93 -7.73 -22.38
C ALA A 9 -5.15 -7.11 -23.78
N LYS A 10 -6.41 -6.85 -24.17
CA LYS A 10 -6.72 -6.15 -25.43
C LYS A 10 -6.25 -4.70 -25.42
N GLY A 11 -6.29 -4.01 -24.28
CA GLY A 11 -5.77 -2.66 -24.11
C GLY A 11 -4.27 -2.61 -24.22
N ALA A 12 -3.55 -3.54 -23.59
CA ALA A 12 -2.09 -3.67 -23.67
C ALA A 12 -1.61 -3.89 -25.11
N LEU A 13 -2.32 -4.72 -25.90
CA LEU A 13 -2.04 -4.93 -27.32
C LEU A 13 -2.26 -3.66 -28.18
N LYS A 14 -3.04 -2.70 -27.71
CA LYS A 14 -3.30 -1.39 -28.35
C LYS A 14 -2.49 -0.26 -27.70
N GLY A 15 -1.45 -0.56 -26.92
CA GLY A 15 -0.59 0.43 -26.25
C GLY A 15 -1.11 0.92 -24.90
N GLY A 16 -2.08 0.23 -24.30
CA GLY A 16 -2.66 0.53 -22.99
C GLY A 16 -4.01 1.26 -23.04
N LEU A 17 -4.70 1.26 -21.90
CA LEU A 17 -5.94 2.01 -21.68
C LEU A 17 -5.64 3.50 -21.43
N GLU A 18 -6.64 4.33 -21.60
CA GLU A 18 -6.55 5.75 -21.26
C GLU A 18 -6.98 6.02 -19.82
N LEU A 19 -6.35 6.99 -19.17
CA LEU A 19 -6.67 7.45 -17.82
C LEU A 19 -7.80 8.50 -17.82
N SER A 20 -8.75 8.42 -18.74
CA SER A 20 -9.84 9.40 -18.88
C SER A 20 -10.69 9.54 -17.61
N GLY A 21 -10.97 8.43 -16.91
CA GLY A 21 -11.69 8.45 -15.64
C GLY A 21 -10.92 9.20 -14.55
N LEU A 22 -9.62 8.91 -14.38
CA LEU A 22 -8.76 9.63 -13.43
C LEU A 22 -8.62 11.11 -13.81
N SER A 23 -8.49 11.41 -15.11
CA SER A 23 -8.46 12.76 -15.62
C SER A 23 -9.68 13.57 -15.19
N GLN A 24 -10.88 13.00 -15.31
CA GLN A 24 -12.13 13.65 -14.88
C GLN A 24 -12.20 13.83 -13.36
N VAL A 25 -11.68 12.89 -12.59
CA VAL A 25 -11.60 13.03 -11.12
C VAL A 25 -10.67 14.18 -10.74
N ILE A 26 -9.48 14.26 -11.34
CA ILE A 26 -8.54 15.35 -11.11
C ILE A 26 -9.20 16.70 -11.44
N ASP A 27 -9.90 16.83 -12.57
CA ASP A 27 -10.60 18.06 -12.96
C ASP A 27 -11.65 18.51 -11.93
N LYS A 28 -12.30 17.55 -11.28
CA LYS A 28 -13.34 17.85 -10.27
C LYS A 28 -12.76 18.25 -8.92
N VAL A 29 -11.60 17.71 -8.53
CA VAL A 29 -11.06 17.86 -7.16
C VAL A 29 -9.88 18.83 -7.08
N LEU A 30 -9.12 19.00 -8.18
CA LEU A 30 -7.96 19.87 -8.20
C LEU A 30 -8.38 21.32 -8.35
N ASN A 31 -8.36 22.06 -7.24
CA ASN A 31 -8.44 23.52 -7.29
C ASN A 31 -7.01 24.06 -7.47
N LYS A 32 -6.68 24.48 -8.69
CA LYS A 32 -5.34 24.94 -9.07
C LYS A 32 -4.88 26.11 -8.20
N ASP A 33 -5.72 27.12 -8.00
CA ASP A 33 -5.41 28.28 -7.15
C ASP A 33 -4.99 27.86 -5.74
N LYS A 34 -5.79 27.01 -5.09
CA LYS A 34 -5.49 26.52 -3.75
C LYS A 34 -4.25 25.65 -3.74
N PHE A 35 -4.04 24.82 -4.78
CA PHE A 35 -2.88 23.94 -4.89
C PHE A 35 -1.58 24.76 -4.95
N PHE A 36 -1.48 25.73 -5.86
CA PHE A 36 -0.28 26.54 -6.03
C PHE A 36 -0.04 27.54 -4.92
N LYS A 37 -1.10 28.08 -4.30
CA LYS A 37 -1.00 29.02 -3.15
C LYS A 37 -0.76 28.32 -1.82
N SER A 38 -0.90 26.99 -1.75
CA SER A 38 -0.69 26.23 -0.51
C SER A 38 0.78 26.25 -0.08
N ASN A 39 1.03 26.36 1.22
CA ASN A 39 2.37 26.20 1.81
C ASN A 39 2.79 24.73 1.94
N ILE A 40 1.90 23.78 1.61
CA ILE A 40 2.21 22.35 1.65
C ILE A 40 3.05 22.00 0.44
N ASN A 41 4.24 21.42 0.67
CA ASN A 41 5.06 20.88 -0.39
C ASN A 41 4.36 19.68 -1.03
N TYR A 42 4.47 19.59 -2.34
CA TYR A 42 3.98 18.46 -3.11
C TYR A 42 5.09 17.93 -4.02
N GLY A 43 5.19 16.61 -4.11
CA GLY A 43 6.12 15.95 -5.01
C GLY A 43 5.52 14.68 -5.59
N LEU A 44 5.88 14.34 -6.80
CA LEU A 44 5.54 13.09 -7.45
C LEU A 44 6.74 12.55 -8.23
N VAL A 45 6.69 11.25 -8.50
CA VAL A 45 7.68 10.57 -9.32
C VAL A 45 7.00 10.09 -10.60
N THR A 46 7.67 10.29 -11.71
CA THR A 46 7.32 9.68 -13.00
C THR A 46 8.58 9.23 -13.71
N THR A 47 8.43 8.38 -14.71
CA THR A 47 9.56 7.76 -15.40
C THR A 47 9.46 8.05 -16.89
N HIS A 48 10.53 8.60 -17.49
CA HIS A 48 10.58 8.89 -18.92
C HIS A 48 10.56 7.60 -19.73
N PHE A 49 9.71 7.54 -20.75
CA PHE A 49 9.57 6.39 -21.63
C PHE A 49 10.14 6.71 -23.03
N PRO A 50 10.92 5.81 -23.65
CA PRO A 50 11.28 4.47 -23.20
C PRO A 50 12.58 4.38 -22.36
N SER A 51 13.26 5.48 -22.06
CA SER A 51 14.60 5.46 -21.45
C SER A 51 14.62 5.02 -19.98
N LEU A 52 13.47 4.92 -19.33
CA LEU A 52 13.28 4.57 -17.92
C LEU A 52 14.06 5.48 -16.92
N ARG A 53 14.41 6.69 -17.35
CA ARG A 53 15.04 7.67 -16.46
C ARG A 53 13.99 8.30 -15.55
N PRO A 54 14.23 8.37 -14.22
CA PRO A 54 13.29 8.99 -13.30
C PRO A 54 13.17 10.49 -13.55
N LYS A 55 11.98 11.02 -13.29
CA LYS A 55 11.75 12.44 -13.14
C LYS A 55 11.03 12.68 -11.83
N LEU A 56 11.75 13.23 -10.87
CA LEU A 56 11.24 13.72 -9.60
C LEU A 56 10.71 15.14 -9.85
N VAL A 57 9.44 15.37 -9.55
CA VAL A 57 8.76 16.64 -9.85
C VAL A 57 8.25 17.21 -8.55
N LYS A 58 8.70 18.42 -8.21
CA LYS A 58 8.19 19.19 -7.05
C LYS A 58 7.08 20.13 -7.53
N LYS A 59 6.27 20.62 -6.61
CA LYS A 59 5.23 21.62 -6.93
C LYS A 59 5.79 22.83 -7.65
N ASP A 60 6.97 23.29 -7.25
CA ASP A 60 7.61 24.48 -7.81
C ASP A 60 8.11 24.25 -9.25
N ASP A 61 8.23 22.99 -9.69
CA ASP A 61 8.57 22.62 -11.06
C ASP A 61 7.33 22.54 -11.96
N LEU A 62 6.12 22.69 -11.39
CA LEU A 62 4.85 22.54 -12.10
C LEU A 62 4.27 23.89 -12.49
N THR A 63 3.56 23.90 -13.59
CA THR A 63 2.68 25.01 -14.04
C THR A 63 1.21 24.60 -13.93
N GLU A 64 0.29 25.55 -14.00
CA GLU A 64 -1.14 25.25 -14.03
C GLU A 64 -1.55 24.40 -15.23
N ASP A 65 -0.80 24.48 -16.32
CA ASP A 65 -1.09 23.75 -17.57
C ASP A 65 -0.60 22.31 -17.53
N ASP A 66 0.51 22.01 -16.83
CA ASP A 66 1.12 20.68 -16.87
C ASP A 66 0.95 19.86 -15.59
N ALA A 67 0.55 20.47 -14.46
CA ALA A 67 0.37 19.78 -13.19
C ALA A 67 -0.53 18.52 -13.30
N LYS A 68 -1.68 18.65 -13.96
CA LYS A 68 -2.58 17.53 -14.23
C LYS A 68 -1.88 16.43 -15.06
N SER A 69 -1.13 16.81 -16.07
CA SER A 69 -0.43 15.88 -16.95
C SER A 69 0.64 15.07 -16.19
N TYR A 70 1.37 15.72 -15.27
CA TYR A 70 2.32 15.01 -14.41
C TYR A 70 1.64 14.09 -13.39
N MET A 71 0.49 14.48 -12.82
CA MET A 71 -0.31 13.60 -11.96
C MET A 71 -0.78 12.35 -12.72
N LEU A 72 -1.25 12.51 -13.96
CA LEU A 72 -1.64 11.39 -14.81
C LEU A 72 -0.42 10.54 -15.20
N ALA A 73 0.72 11.13 -15.52
CA ALA A 73 1.95 10.42 -15.84
C ALA A 73 2.40 9.54 -14.69
N SER A 74 2.35 10.06 -13.44
CA SER A 74 2.69 9.30 -12.23
C SER A 74 1.78 8.11 -11.97
N ALA A 75 0.59 8.07 -12.57
CA ALA A 75 -0.38 6.97 -12.48
C ALA A 75 -0.46 6.12 -13.76
N SER A 76 0.39 6.38 -14.77
CA SER A 76 0.39 5.68 -16.05
C SER A 76 1.14 4.36 -15.98
N CYS A 77 0.58 3.36 -15.26
CA CYS A 77 1.17 2.03 -15.11
C CYS A 77 1.16 1.26 -16.44
N PHE A 78 2.19 1.46 -17.27
CA PHE A 78 2.39 0.76 -18.53
C PHE A 78 2.66 -0.74 -18.28
N PRO A 79 2.17 -1.71 -19.09
CA PRO A 79 1.38 -1.52 -20.30
C PRO A 79 -0.14 -1.46 -20.06
N ALA A 80 -0.62 -1.48 -18.83
CA ALA A 80 -2.05 -1.41 -18.52
C ALA A 80 -2.65 -0.07 -19.00
N PHE A 81 -1.91 1.02 -18.79
CA PHE A 81 -2.28 2.35 -19.26
C PHE A 81 -1.24 2.88 -20.25
N LYS A 82 -1.70 3.74 -21.17
CA LYS A 82 -0.84 4.41 -22.15
C LYS A 82 0.13 5.36 -21.43
N PRO A 83 1.37 5.50 -21.95
CA PRO A 83 2.25 6.58 -21.51
C PRO A 83 1.59 7.95 -21.70
N THR A 84 1.73 8.81 -20.71
CA THR A 84 1.24 10.19 -20.79
C THR A 84 2.23 11.08 -21.52
N LYS A 85 1.75 11.83 -22.53
CA LYS A 85 2.56 12.79 -23.28
C LYS A 85 2.59 14.14 -22.57
N ILE A 86 3.79 14.66 -22.32
CA ILE A 86 4.02 16.00 -21.75
C ILE A 86 5.06 16.69 -22.65
N GLY A 87 4.62 17.70 -23.37
CA GLY A 87 5.44 18.34 -24.39
C GLY A 87 5.84 17.34 -25.50
N LYS A 88 7.15 17.16 -25.71
CA LYS A 88 7.70 16.21 -26.69
C LYS A 88 8.01 14.83 -26.09
N ASN A 89 7.89 14.65 -24.79
CA ASN A 89 8.29 13.45 -24.07
C ASN A 89 7.08 12.60 -23.67
N LEU A 90 7.33 11.30 -23.51
CA LEU A 90 6.40 10.34 -22.95
C LEU A 90 6.83 9.93 -21.55
N TYR A 91 5.89 9.79 -20.65
CA TYR A 91 6.12 9.41 -19.26
C TYR A 91 5.19 8.29 -18.83
N ILE A 92 5.69 7.43 -17.97
CA ILE A 92 4.97 6.34 -17.32
C ILE A 92 5.07 6.46 -15.81
N ASP A 93 4.38 5.60 -15.10
CA ASP A 93 4.29 5.53 -13.64
C ASP A 93 5.66 5.62 -12.95
N GLY A 94 5.69 6.31 -11.81
CA GLY A 94 6.87 6.46 -10.98
C GLY A 94 7.34 5.17 -10.32
N GLY A 95 6.45 4.18 -10.16
CA GLY A 95 6.78 2.87 -9.59
C GLY A 95 7.82 2.08 -10.38
N TYR A 96 8.09 2.44 -11.62
CA TYR A 96 9.24 1.92 -12.38
C TYR A 96 10.59 2.36 -11.83
N TYR A 97 10.62 3.42 -11.04
CA TYR A 97 11.83 3.92 -10.40
C TYR A 97 11.77 3.81 -8.89
N ASP A 98 10.71 4.31 -8.26
CA ASP A 98 10.52 4.25 -6.82
C ASP A 98 9.03 4.33 -6.48
N ASN A 99 8.47 3.20 -6.10
CA ASN A 99 7.04 3.06 -5.78
C ASN A 99 6.69 3.64 -4.39
N MET A 100 7.71 3.92 -3.57
CA MET A 100 7.57 4.53 -2.26
C MET A 100 8.68 5.56 -2.06
N PRO A 101 8.56 6.77 -2.62
CA PRO A 101 9.65 7.72 -2.77
C PRO A 101 10.02 8.46 -1.46
N ILE A 102 10.36 7.70 -0.41
CA ILE A 102 10.74 8.22 0.90
C ILE A 102 11.97 9.13 0.80
N ASN A 103 13.00 8.70 0.04
CA ASN A 103 14.19 9.53 -0.15
C ASN A 103 13.87 10.87 -0.82
N PHE A 104 12.86 10.91 -1.69
CA PHE A 104 12.43 12.15 -2.31
C PHE A 104 11.74 13.07 -1.29
N ALA A 105 10.84 12.54 -0.45
CA ALA A 105 10.23 13.32 0.63
C ALA A 105 11.29 13.90 1.59
N ILE A 106 12.30 13.10 1.96
CA ILE A 106 13.43 13.55 2.79
C ILE A 106 14.21 14.67 2.09
N SER A 107 14.45 14.53 0.79
CA SER A 107 15.16 15.58 0.01
C SER A 107 14.36 16.89 -0.12
N MET A 108 13.06 16.84 0.14
CA MET A 108 12.18 18.00 0.21
C MET A 108 12.07 18.60 1.61
N GLY A 109 12.84 18.09 2.58
CA GLY A 109 12.94 18.63 3.93
C GLY A 109 12.09 17.89 4.98
N ALA A 110 11.56 16.68 4.67
CA ALA A 110 10.84 15.90 5.66
C ALA A 110 11.81 15.32 6.71
N ASP A 111 11.55 15.59 7.98
CA ASP A 111 12.23 15.05 9.16
C ASP A 111 11.49 13.85 9.80
N GLU A 112 10.22 13.69 9.46
CA GLU A 112 9.40 12.51 9.76
C GLU A 112 8.57 12.13 8.52
N VAL A 113 8.48 10.81 8.22
CA VAL A 113 7.75 10.30 7.06
C VAL A 113 6.72 9.26 7.50
N ILE A 114 5.49 9.42 7.02
CA ILE A 114 4.47 8.37 7.09
C ILE A 114 4.39 7.74 5.71
N ALA A 115 4.88 6.50 5.59
CA ALA A 115 4.91 5.75 4.35
C ALA A 115 3.71 4.79 4.28
N VAL A 116 2.80 5.03 3.33
CA VAL A 116 1.65 4.14 3.09
C VAL A 116 2.01 3.16 1.98
N ASP A 117 2.28 1.91 2.37
CA ASP A 117 2.63 0.82 1.45
C ASP A 117 1.36 0.06 1.05
N LEU A 118 0.95 0.17 -0.19
CA LEU A 118 -0.18 -0.59 -0.75
C LEU A 118 0.22 -1.98 -1.28
N LYS A 119 1.49 -2.38 -1.11
CA LYS A 119 2.07 -3.61 -1.70
C LYS A 119 1.87 -3.71 -3.20
N ALA A 120 1.80 -2.56 -3.86
CA ALA A 120 1.70 -2.50 -5.31
C ALA A 120 3.00 -2.98 -5.97
N VAL A 121 2.86 -3.49 -7.19
CA VAL A 121 4.03 -3.89 -8.01
C VAL A 121 4.82 -2.64 -8.38
N GLY A 122 6.14 -2.65 -8.11
CA GLY A 122 7.03 -1.54 -8.39
C GLY A 122 8.36 -1.70 -7.67
N MET A 123 9.33 -0.85 -8.00
CA MET A 123 10.62 -0.81 -7.31
C MET A 123 10.47 0.01 -6.03
N VAL A 124 11.02 -0.48 -4.93
CA VAL A 124 11.13 0.27 -3.67
C VAL A 124 12.61 0.46 -3.38
N ARG A 125 13.02 1.70 -3.18
CA ARG A 125 14.41 2.03 -2.92
C ARG A 125 14.72 2.02 -1.44
N GLU A 126 15.93 1.60 -1.11
CA GLU A 126 16.44 1.67 0.24
C GLU A 126 16.49 3.12 0.74
N VAL A 127 16.12 3.33 2.00
CA VAL A 127 16.17 4.64 2.63
C VAL A 127 17.63 4.97 2.99
N LYS A 128 18.12 6.06 2.41
CA LYS A 128 19.53 6.46 2.57
C LYS A 128 19.81 7.14 3.91
N ASN A 129 18.89 7.96 4.40
CA ASN A 129 19.03 8.67 5.67
C ASN A 129 18.31 7.92 6.79
N GLN A 130 19.09 7.21 7.60
CA GLN A 130 18.62 6.40 8.73
C GLN A 130 18.17 7.25 9.95
N ASN A 131 18.44 8.55 9.96
CA ASN A 131 18.09 9.43 11.08
C ASN A 131 16.65 9.97 10.99
N VAL A 132 15.98 9.76 9.87
CA VAL A 132 14.59 10.19 9.69
C VAL A 132 13.66 9.12 10.25
N LYS A 133 12.74 9.54 11.10
CA LYS A 133 11.71 8.64 11.64
C LYS A 133 10.71 8.27 10.56
N ILE A 134 10.55 6.97 10.29
CA ILE A 134 9.62 6.47 9.28
C ILE A 134 8.57 5.58 9.94
N THR A 135 7.31 5.96 9.77
CA THR A 135 6.16 5.15 10.20
C THR A 135 5.53 4.48 8.98
N TYR A 136 5.60 3.15 8.92
CA TYR A 136 4.99 2.40 7.83
C TYR A 136 3.54 2.01 8.16
N ILE A 137 2.63 2.32 7.25
CA ILE A 137 1.25 1.82 7.26
C ILE A 137 1.14 0.81 6.13
N THR A 138 1.08 -0.48 6.50
CA THR A 138 1.07 -1.59 5.54
C THR A 138 -0.22 -2.41 5.74
N PRO A 139 -0.97 -2.72 4.67
CA PRO A 139 -2.21 -3.47 4.78
C PRO A 139 -1.95 -4.88 5.32
N LYS A 140 -2.79 -5.31 6.27
CA LYS A 140 -2.79 -6.66 6.84
C LYS A 140 -3.70 -7.61 6.07
N ASN A 141 -4.66 -7.06 5.34
CA ASN A 141 -5.58 -7.79 4.48
C ASN A 141 -5.16 -7.63 3.00
N ASP A 142 -5.55 -8.60 2.18
CA ASP A 142 -5.41 -8.49 0.74
C ASP A 142 -6.30 -7.35 0.21
N LEU A 143 -5.69 -6.39 -0.45
CA LEU A 143 -6.38 -5.28 -1.11
C LEU A 143 -6.88 -5.65 -2.51
N GLY A 144 -6.57 -6.87 -3.00
CA GLY A 144 -6.91 -7.37 -4.32
C GLY A 144 -6.15 -6.72 -5.47
N SER A 145 -6.72 -6.84 -6.67
CA SER A 145 -6.09 -6.28 -7.86
C SER A 145 -6.17 -4.76 -7.86
N PHE A 146 -5.04 -4.08 -8.02
CA PHE A 146 -4.97 -2.62 -8.18
C PHE A 146 -5.66 -2.11 -9.46
N LEU A 147 -6.02 -3.02 -10.39
CA LEU A 147 -6.77 -2.73 -11.60
C LEU A 147 -8.29 -2.96 -11.44
N ALA A 148 -8.76 -3.40 -10.27
CA ALA A 148 -10.18 -3.62 -10.00
C ALA A 148 -10.81 -2.35 -9.40
N PHE A 149 -11.47 -1.55 -10.24
CA PHE A 149 -12.14 -0.30 -9.84
C PHE A 149 -13.63 -0.57 -9.47
N GLU A 150 -13.88 -1.54 -8.60
CA GLU A 150 -15.22 -1.87 -8.12
C GLU A 150 -15.56 -1.11 -6.84
N LYS A 151 -16.79 -0.57 -6.77
CA LYS A 151 -17.23 0.28 -5.65
C LYS A 151 -17.14 -0.40 -4.29
N ASP A 152 -17.59 -1.65 -4.20
CA ASP A 152 -17.62 -2.39 -2.92
C ASP A 152 -16.22 -2.81 -2.50
N TYR A 153 -15.36 -3.09 -3.47
CA TYR A 153 -13.95 -3.38 -3.23
C TYR A 153 -13.23 -2.15 -2.67
N SER A 154 -13.42 -1.01 -3.31
CA SER A 154 -12.82 0.26 -2.88
C SER A 154 -13.28 0.66 -1.47
N ARG A 155 -14.55 0.46 -1.14
CA ARG A 155 -15.09 0.71 0.21
C ARG A 155 -14.43 -0.17 1.27
N LYS A 156 -14.25 -1.47 0.98
CA LYS A 156 -13.54 -2.40 1.87
C LYS A 156 -12.08 -1.99 2.05
N ALA A 157 -11.38 -1.65 0.96
CA ALA A 157 -10.00 -1.21 1.01
C ALA A 157 -9.82 0.07 1.86
N ILE A 158 -10.73 1.04 1.74
CA ILE A 158 -10.75 2.25 2.58
C ILE A 158 -10.92 1.88 4.07
N SER A 159 -11.85 0.96 4.38
CA SER A 159 -12.06 0.50 5.76
C SER A 159 -10.83 -0.24 6.32
N PHE A 160 -10.16 -1.06 5.52
CA PHE A 160 -8.92 -1.73 5.91
C PHE A 160 -7.80 -0.71 6.17
N GLY A 161 -7.62 0.26 5.26
CA GLY A 161 -6.61 1.31 5.44
C GLY A 161 -6.84 2.14 6.71
N TYR A 162 -8.10 2.50 7.00
CA TYR A 162 -8.45 3.18 8.24
C TYR A 162 -8.07 2.34 9.47
N ASN A 163 -8.51 1.07 9.50
CA ASN A 163 -8.26 0.17 10.62
C ASN A 163 -6.76 -0.09 10.83
N ASP A 164 -6.00 -0.29 9.74
CA ASP A 164 -4.57 -0.54 9.81
C ASP A 164 -3.81 0.70 10.30
N THR A 165 -4.20 1.89 9.84
CA THR A 165 -3.67 3.16 10.36
C THR A 165 -3.92 3.31 11.85
N MET A 166 -5.16 3.09 12.30
CA MET A 166 -5.53 3.22 13.71
C MET A 166 -4.79 2.21 14.60
N LYS A 167 -4.46 1.00 14.08
CA LYS A 167 -3.62 0.03 14.79
C LYS A 167 -2.15 0.49 14.89
N VAL A 168 -1.59 1.05 13.83
CA VAL A 168 -0.22 1.63 13.85
C VAL A 168 -0.10 2.70 14.93
N TYR A 169 -1.10 3.55 15.06
CA TYR A 169 -1.16 4.60 16.10
C TYR A 169 -1.68 4.12 17.46
N LYS A 170 -1.86 2.80 17.64
CA LYS A 170 -2.31 2.17 18.90
C LYS A 170 -3.68 2.68 19.38
N MET A 171 -4.53 3.15 18.48
CA MET A 171 -5.90 3.58 18.75
C MET A 171 -6.88 2.40 18.70
N LEU A 172 -6.54 1.35 17.95
CA LEU A 172 -7.25 0.08 17.87
C LEU A 172 -6.27 -1.06 18.11
N ASP A 173 -6.78 -2.21 18.55
CA ASP A 173 -6.02 -3.44 18.78
C ASP A 173 -6.25 -4.46 17.66
N GLY A 174 -5.37 -5.47 17.60
CA GLY A 174 -5.47 -6.60 16.68
C GLY A 174 -4.43 -6.57 15.56
N ASN A 175 -4.52 -7.56 14.68
CA ASN A 175 -3.65 -7.68 13.51
C ASN A 175 -4.51 -7.74 12.23
N ILE A 176 -4.91 -8.93 11.77
CA ILE A 176 -5.84 -9.10 10.64
C ILE A 176 -7.23 -8.55 11.01
N TYR A 177 -7.73 -8.93 12.18
CA TYR A 177 -8.97 -8.41 12.73
C TYR A 177 -8.71 -7.15 13.56
N THR A 178 -9.75 -6.32 13.71
CA THR A 178 -9.66 -5.03 14.40
C THR A 178 -10.60 -5.02 15.60
N PHE A 179 -10.10 -4.56 16.72
CA PHE A 179 -10.80 -4.55 18.01
C PHE A 179 -10.70 -3.16 18.66
N LYS A 180 -11.65 -2.83 19.50
CA LYS A 180 -11.55 -1.64 20.35
C LYS A 180 -10.35 -1.76 21.27
N LYS A 181 -9.66 -0.64 21.51
CA LYS A 181 -8.52 -0.57 22.41
C LYS A 181 -8.81 -1.19 23.77
N GLY A 182 -7.93 -2.09 24.24
CA GLY A 182 -8.05 -2.78 25.52
C GLY A 182 -9.10 -3.89 25.59
N SER A 183 -9.87 -4.12 24.52
CA SER A 183 -10.89 -5.19 24.53
C SER A 183 -10.30 -6.59 24.44
N LEU A 184 -9.07 -6.73 23.94
CA LEU A 184 -8.38 -8.02 23.84
C LEU A 184 -7.77 -8.47 25.16
N ASP A 185 -7.35 -7.56 26.05
CA ASP A 185 -6.59 -7.89 27.24
C ASP A 185 -7.35 -8.85 28.17
N ARG A 186 -8.66 -8.61 28.36
CA ARG A 186 -9.53 -9.45 29.17
C ARG A 186 -9.79 -10.82 28.54
N ASN A 187 -10.02 -10.85 27.23
CA ASN A 187 -10.32 -12.07 26.49
C ASN A 187 -9.06 -12.89 26.22
N TYR A 188 -7.92 -12.23 25.97
CA TYR A 188 -6.62 -12.88 25.76
C TYR A 188 -6.21 -13.67 27.03
N LYS A 189 -6.26 -13.06 28.22
CA LYS A 189 -5.93 -13.73 29.46
C LYS A 189 -6.80 -14.98 29.66
N ARG A 190 -8.13 -14.85 29.50
CA ARG A 190 -9.05 -15.96 29.63
C ARG A 190 -8.81 -17.10 28.62
N MET A 191 -8.45 -16.75 27.40
CA MET A 191 -8.17 -17.72 26.33
C MET A 191 -6.81 -18.39 26.51
N HIS A 192 -5.82 -17.64 26.94
CA HIS A 192 -4.48 -18.13 27.28
C HIS A 192 -4.52 -19.12 28.44
N ASP A 193 -5.26 -18.80 29.52
CA ASP A 193 -5.42 -19.67 30.67
C ASP A 193 -6.11 -20.99 30.28
N LYS A 194 -7.18 -20.94 29.46
CA LYS A 194 -7.82 -22.14 28.91
C LYS A 194 -6.89 -22.95 28.01
N PHE A 195 -6.13 -22.31 27.15
CA PHE A 195 -5.19 -22.99 26.26
C PHE A 195 -4.11 -23.74 27.04
N ASN A 196 -3.50 -23.08 28.03
CA ASN A 196 -2.52 -23.71 28.91
C ASN A 196 -3.13 -24.89 29.66
N TYR A 197 -4.35 -24.74 30.21
CA TYR A 197 -5.05 -25.86 30.87
C TYR A 197 -5.21 -27.07 29.95
N TYR A 198 -5.60 -26.88 28.69
CA TYR A 198 -5.74 -28.01 27.74
C TYR A 198 -4.40 -28.61 27.31
N ILE A 199 -3.35 -27.79 27.19
CA ILE A 199 -1.99 -28.28 26.95
C ILE A 199 -1.51 -29.16 28.10
N ASP A 200 -1.66 -28.71 29.34
CA ASP A 200 -1.27 -29.45 30.54
C ASP A 200 -2.05 -30.78 30.65
N LEU A 201 -3.34 -30.72 30.36
CA LEU A 201 -4.20 -31.92 30.36
C LEU A 201 -3.74 -32.91 29.27
N PHE A 202 -3.39 -32.45 28.08
CA PHE A 202 -2.87 -33.27 26.98
C PHE A 202 -1.53 -33.91 27.34
N LEU A 203 -0.59 -33.11 27.85
CA LEU A 203 0.73 -33.59 28.27
C LEU A 203 0.64 -34.63 29.41
N SER A 204 -0.26 -34.42 30.37
CA SER A 204 -0.50 -35.39 31.45
C SER A 204 -1.03 -36.74 30.94
N LYS A 205 -1.90 -36.70 29.91
CA LYS A 205 -2.40 -37.94 29.28
C LYS A 205 -1.31 -38.66 28.50
N VAL A 206 -0.47 -37.92 27.75
CA VAL A 206 0.65 -38.46 27.01
C VAL A 206 1.71 -39.11 27.94
N ALA A 207 2.02 -38.45 29.05
CA ALA A 207 2.91 -39.00 30.09
C ALA A 207 2.39 -40.32 30.66
N LYS A 208 1.08 -40.38 31.00
CA LYS A 208 0.44 -41.62 31.49
C LYS A 208 0.50 -42.77 30.47
N LEU A 209 0.39 -42.46 29.15
CA LEU A 209 0.51 -43.48 28.10
C LEU A 209 1.94 -44.00 27.96
N LYS A 210 2.97 -43.17 28.10
CA LYS A 210 4.37 -43.58 28.09
C LYS A 210 4.69 -44.51 29.30
N PHE A 211 4.24 -44.16 30.50
CA PHE A 211 4.42 -45.00 31.68
C PHE A 211 3.73 -46.35 31.52
N LYS A 212 2.52 -46.40 30.97
CA LYS A 212 1.78 -47.63 30.74
C LYS A 212 2.46 -48.57 29.73
N LYS A 213 3.21 -48.01 28.76
CA LYS A 213 3.97 -48.78 27.76
C LYS A 213 5.26 -49.36 28.33
N ILE A 214 5.88 -48.69 29.30
CA ILE A 214 7.09 -49.16 29.99
C ILE A 214 6.79 -50.31 30.92
N THR A 215 5.66 -50.25 31.65
CA THR A 215 5.21 -51.33 32.57
C THR A 215 4.64 -52.57 31.86
N LEU A 216 4.31 -52.52 30.58
CA LEU A 216 3.85 -53.66 29.77
C LEU A 216 4.98 -54.37 29.01
N SER A 217 6.22 -53.85 29.01
CA SER A 217 7.38 -54.43 28.36
C SER A 217 8.29 -55.25 29.30
N ASP A 218 7.98 -55.27 30.63
CA ASP A 218 8.78 -55.97 31.63
C ASP A 218 8.09 -57.27 32.18
N ASN A 219 7.12 -57.84 31.44
CA ASN A 219 6.50 -59.15 31.77
C ASN A 219 6.65 -60.12 30.61
#